data_7aa172bef63487869d0137ce2d7dd7cb
#
_entry.id   7aa172bef63487869d0137ce2d7dd7cb
#
_cell.length_a   1.000
_cell.length_b   1.000
_cell.length_c   1.000
_cell.angle_alpha   90.00
_cell.angle_beta   90.00
_cell.angle_gamma   90.00
#
_symmetry.space_group_name_H-M   'P 1'
#
loop_
_entity.id
_entity.type
_entity.pdbx_description
1 polymer ?
#
loop_
_entity_poly.entity_id
_entity_poly.type
_entity_poly.pdbx_seq_one_letter_code
_entity_poly.pdbx_strand_id
1 'polypeptide(L)'
;MTKIVNENEHERLIKDVVMLAARVLLESGAEGTRVEDTMNRIAKKLGYQESNSFVTNTVIQFHLHNEATPRMFRIKTRDTNLIKISQANEISRLITKGTMGLEEAKEKLEKIYVAKRDSSLPFKGFAAAIIAVSFLYLQGGSLVDIITALLAGSLGYLVVEILDRKLHAQFIPEFIGSVVIALIAVTGHTLVPQGNLATIIIASVMPIVPGVLITNAIQDLFGGHMLMFTTKSLEALVTSFGIGAGVSSILILI
;
A
#
# COMPACT_ATOMS: atom_id res chain seq x y z
N MET A 1 -39.47 -9.10 17.11
CA MET A 1 -39.99 -8.57 15.82
C MET A 1 -39.05 -7.42 15.40
N THR A 2 -38.13 -7.66 14.51
CA THR A 2 -37.17 -6.67 14.00
C THR A 2 -37.96 -5.74 13.06
N LYS A 3 -38.17 -4.49 13.45
CA LYS A 3 -38.65 -3.45 12.55
C LYS A 3 -37.68 -3.37 11.38
N ILE A 4 -38.09 -3.81 10.21
CA ILE A 4 -37.43 -3.50 8.95
C ILE A 4 -37.60 -1.99 8.79
N VAL A 5 -36.59 -1.22 9.17
CA VAL A 5 -36.55 0.23 8.91
C VAL A 5 -36.48 0.37 7.39
N ASN A 6 -37.51 0.94 6.80
CA ASN A 6 -37.51 1.23 5.36
C ASN A 6 -36.47 2.30 5.10
N GLU A 7 -35.29 1.88 4.64
CA GLU A 7 -34.15 2.75 4.35
C GLU A 7 -34.55 3.71 3.22
N ASN A 8 -34.50 5.01 3.49
CA ASN A 8 -34.79 6.03 2.48
C ASN A 8 -33.73 5.95 1.36
N GLU A 9 -34.14 6.12 0.11
CA GLU A 9 -33.27 6.07 -1.08
C GLU A 9 -32.05 7.00 -0.95
N HIS A 10 -32.25 8.17 -0.33
CA HIS A 10 -31.17 9.12 -0.04
C HIS A 10 -30.13 8.57 0.97
N GLU A 11 -30.58 7.93 2.05
CA GLU A 11 -29.68 7.30 3.02
C GLU A 11 -28.88 6.16 2.39
N ARG A 12 -29.53 5.40 1.51
CA ARG A 12 -28.86 4.34 0.76
C ARG A 12 -27.74 4.89 -0.11
N LEU A 13 -27.99 6.01 -0.82
CA LEU A 13 -26.97 6.67 -1.64
C LEU A 13 -25.81 7.18 -0.80
N ILE A 14 -26.07 7.79 0.36
CA ILE A 14 -25.03 8.23 1.30
C ILE A 14 -24.16 7.05 1.72
N LYS A 15 -24.77 5.95 2.16
CA LYS A 15 -24.03 4.74 2.56
C LYS A 15 -23.21 4.18 1.40
N ASP A 16 -23.75 4.18 0.18
CA ASP A 16 -23.03 3.72 -1.02
C ASP A 16 -21.76 4.56 -1.26
N VAL A 17 -21.88 5.89 -1.23
CA VAL A 17 -20.76 6.82 -1.46
C VAL A 17 -19.70 6.68 -0.37
N VAL A 18 -20.13 6.68 0.92
CA VAL A 18 -19.20 6.55 2.06
C VAL A 18 -18.45 5.22 2.01
N MET A 19 -19.17 4.12 1.81
CA MET A 19 -18.56 2.78 1.73
C MET A 19 -17.64 2.61 0.54
N LEU A 20 -18.00 3.20 -0.61
CA LEU A 20 -17.15 3.15 -1.81
C LEU A 20 -15.87 3.97 -1.63
N ALA A 21 -15.97 5.17 -1.04
CA ALA A 21 -14.79 5.98 -0.72
C ALA A 21 -13.86 5.25 0.27
N ALA A 22 -14.42 4.67 1.33
CA ALA A 22 -13.68 3.87 2.31
C ALA A 22 -12.99 2.67 1.66
N ARG A 23 -13.71 1.97 0.77
CA ARG A 23 -13.18 0.83 0.03
C ARG A 23 -12.01 1.21 -0.87
N VAL A 24 -12.16 2.29 -1.66
CA VAL A 24 -11.07 2.80 -2.52
C VAL A 24 -9.84 3.12 -1.69
N LEU A 25 -10.01 3.81 -0.55
CA LEU A 25 -8.92 4.17 0.35
C LEU A 25 -8.22 2.94 0.94
N LEU A 26 -9.00 2.02 1.53
CA LEU A 26 -8.43 0.88 2.26
C LEU A 26 -7.78 -0.14 1.32
N GLU A 27 -8.42 -0.46 0.19
CA GLU A 27 -7.85 -1.33 -0.85
C GLU A 27 -6.59 -0.72 -1.50
N SER A 28 -6.46 0.62 -1.47
CA SER A 28 -5.28 1.34 -1.96
C SER A 28 -4.20 1.57 -0.89
N GLY A 29 -4.34 0.96 0.29
CA GLY A 29 -3.31 0.97 1.32
C GLY A 29 -3.32 2.19 2.24
N ALA A 30 -4.44 2.91 2.37
CA ALA A 30 -4.56 3.99 3.35
C ALA A 30 -4.55 3.46 4.80
N GLU A 31 -4.15 4.31 5.73
CA GLU A 31 -4.25 4.06 7.17
C GLU A 31 -5.70 4.13 7.67
N GLY A 32 -6.02 3.36 8.72
CA GLY A 32 -7.36 3.25 9.29
C GLY A 32 -7.97 4.58 9.71
N THR A 33 -7.18 5.41 10.38
CA THR A 33 -7.59 6.75 10.82
C THR A 33 -8.09 7.60 9.66
N ARG A 34 -7.39 7.58 8.53
CA ARG A 34 -7.80 8.33 7.33
C ARG A 34 -9.11 7.81 6.74
N VAL A 35 -9.28 6.48 6.72
CA VAL A 35 -10.50 5.86 6.20
C VAL A 35 -11.68 6.26 7.06
N GLU A 36 -11.61 6.08 8.39
CA GLU A 36 -12.69 6.43 9.32
C GLU A 36 -12.99 7.94 9.33
N ASP A 37 -11.95 8.79 9.33
CA ASP A 37 -12.14 10.24 9.23
C ASP A 37 -12.88 10.64 7.95
N THR A 38 -12.53 10.02 6.83
CA THR A 38 -13.21 10.29 5.56
C THR A 38 -14.66 9.88 5.60
N MET A 39 -14.99 8.68 6.13
CA MET A 39 -16.35 8.18 6.27
C MET A 39 -17.20 9.10 7.14
N ASN A 40 -16.71 9.39 8.34
CA ASN A 40 -17.43 10.19 9.32
C ASN A 40 -17.57 11.66 8.88
N ARG A 41 -16.57 12.21 8.21
CA ARG A 41 -16.61 13.57 7.67
C ARG A 41 -17.67 13.75 6.58
N ILE A 42 -17.78 12.79 5.65
CA ILE A 42 -18.82 12.82 4.63
C ILE A 42 -20.20 12.73 5.29
N ALA A 43 -20.41 11.78 6.21
CA ALA A 43 -21.67 11.59 6.90
C ALA A 43 -22.10 12.82 7.71
N LYS A 44 -21.19 13.39 8.51
CA LYS A 44 -21.44 14.61 9.30
C LYS A 44 -21.82 15.79 8.43
N LYS A 45 -21.15 15.99 7.29
CA LYS A 45 -21.51 17.06 6.34
C LYS A 45 -22.93 16.91 5.80
N LEU A 46 -23.43 15.70 5.66
CA LEU A 46 -24.76 15.39 5.19
C LEU A 46 -25.83 15.37 6.30
N GLY A 47 -25.47 15.80 7.52
CA GLY A 47 -26.38 15.94 8.64
C GLY A 47 -26.39 14.79 9.65
N TYR A 48 -25.60 13.73 9.43
CA TYR A 48 -25.56 12.54 10.29
C TYR A 48 -24.41 12.64 11.32
N GLN A 49 -24.66 13.32 12.44
CA GLN A 49 -23.64 13.54 13.49
C GLN A 49 -23.30 12.28 14.29
N GLU A 50 -24.24 11.33 14.38
CA GLU A 50 -24.10 10.06 15.13
C GLU A 50 -23.54 8.92 14.26
N SER A 51 -22.99 9.26 13.09
CA SER A 51 -22.37 8.25 12.23
C SER A 51 -21.16 7.62 12.91
N ASN A 52 -21.05 6.31 12.78
CA ASN A 52 -19.95 5.53 13.35
C ASN A 52 -19.34 4.59 12.31
N SER A 53 -18.03 4.59 12.25
CA SER A 53 -17.25 3.75 11.36
C SER A 53 -16.28 2.87 12.15
N PHE A 54 -16.08 1.65 11.69
CA PHE A 54 -15.09 0.73 12.22
C PHE A 54 -14.34 0.11 11.06
N VAL A 55 -13.02 0.23 11.08
CA VAL A 55 -12.15 -0.22 10.00
C VAL A 55 -11.05 -1.12 10.54
N THR A 56 -10.88 -2.26 9.87
CA THR A 56 -9.73 -3.15 10.04
C THR A 56 -9.10 -3.43 8.69
N ASN A 57 -7.98 -4.13 8.64
CA ASN A 57 -7.32 -4.50 7.38
C ASN A 57 -8.20 -5.32 6.43
N THR A 58 -9.24 -5.97 6.94
CA THR A 58 -10.08 -6.92 6.17
C THR A 58 -11.56 -6.57 6.15
N VAL A 59 -12.00 -5.62 6.99
CA VAL A 59 -13.41 -5.28 7.13
C VAL A 59 -13.60 -3.79 7.30
N ILE A 60 -14.60 -3.24 6.59
CA ILE A 60 -15.14 -1.91 6.81
C ILE A 60 -16.57 -2.10 7.29
N GLN A 61 -16.92 -1.46 8.40
CA GLN A 61 -18.28 -1.39 8.91
C GLN A 61 -18.68 0.08 9.09
N PHE A 62 -19.91 0.39 8.74
CA PHE A 62 -20.43 1.75 8.80
C PHE A 62 -21.88 1.78 9.24
N HIS A 63 -22.16 2.64 10.21
CA HIS A 63 -23.49 3.01 10.67
C HIS A 63 -23.75 4.48 10.38
N LEU A 64 -24.83 4.79 9.72
CA LEU A 64 -25.18 6.18 9.41
C LEU A 64 -25.75 6.89 10.64
N HIS A 65 -26.60 6.19 11.42
CA HIS A 65 -27.17 6.58 12.72
C HIS A 65 -27.55 5.32 13.50
N ASN A 66 -27.86 5.45 14.79
CA ASN A 66 -28.06 4.32 15.72
C ASN A 66 -29.14 3.31 15.28
N GLU A 67 -30.20 3.77 14.62
CA GLU A 67 -31.29 2.91 14.13
C GLU A 67 -31.06 2.37 12.71
N ALA A 68 -30.02 2.89 12.00
CA ALA A 68 -29.73 2.47 10.65
C ALA A 68 -29.13 1.06 10.60
N THR A 69 -29.52 0.27 9.60
CA THR A 69 -28.89 -1.02 9.34
C THR A 69 -27.40 -0.82 9.00
N PRO A 70 -26.48 -1.47 9.74
CA PRO A 70 -25.06 -1.36 9.46
C PRO A 70 -24.73 -1.95 8.08
N ARG A 71 -23.83 -1.30 7.36
CA ARG A 71 -23.21 -1.89 6.17
C ARG A 71 -21.83 -2.40 6.51
N MET A 72 -21.54 -3.61 6.04
CA MET A 72 -20.26 -4.25 6.18
C MET A 72 -19.72 -4.68 4.83
N PHE A 73 -18.45 -4.44 4.60
CA PHE A 73 -17.76 -4.86 3.41
C PHE A 73 -16.44 -5.57 3.77
N ARG A 74 -16.20 -6.74 3.16
CA ARG A 74 -14.95 -7.49 3.34
C ARG A 74 -13.95 -7.09 2.28
N ILE A 75 -12.77 -6.65 2.69
CA ILE A 75 -11.61 -6.40 1.84
C ILE A 75 -10.88 -7.72 1.59
N LYS A 76 -10.66 -8.06 0.33
CA LYS A 76 -9.98 -9.31 -0.07
C LYS A 76 -8.55 -9.08 -0.51
N THR A 77 -8.30 -7.97 -1.18
CA THR A 77 -7.00 -7.61 -1.75
C THR A 77 -6.65 -6.19 -1.39
N ARG A 78 -5.38 -5.93 -1.14
CA ARG A 78 -4.85 -4.59 -0.88
C ARG A 78 -3.62 -4.41 -1.76
N ASP A 79 -3.46 -3.22 -2.29
CA ASP A 79 -2.28 -2.80 -3.03
C ASP A 79 -1.99 -1.35 -2.70
N THR A 80 -0.74 -0.92 -2.80
CA THR A 80 -0.38 0.47 -2.53
C THR A 80 -0.61 1.33 -3.77
N ASN A 81 -1.63 2.21 -3.72
CA ASN A 81 -1.95 3.14 -4.80
C ASN A 81 -2.23 4.55 -4.29
N LEU A 82 -1.16 5.34 -4.12
CA LEU A 82 -1.24 6.71 -3.58
C LEU A 82 -2.08 7.65 -4.46
N ILE A 83 -2.20 7.37 -5.76
CA ILE A 83 -3.02 8.18 -6.68
C ILE A 83 -4.50 7.97 -6.38
N LYS A 84 -4.95 6.73 -6.22
CA LYS A 84 -6.34 6.45 -5.83
C LYS A 84 -6.67 7.05 -4.48
N ILE A 85 -5.75 6.98 -3.51
CA ILE A 85 -5.90 7.63 -2.19
C ILE A 85 -6.08 9.14 -2.36
N SER A 86 -5.24 9.79 -3.14
CA SER A 86 -5.33 11.23 -3.40
C SER A 86 -6.66 11.62 -4.04
N GLN A 87 -7.08 10.90 -5.08
CA GLN A 87 -8.33 11.15 -5.80
C GLN A 87 -9.57 10.92 -4.90
N ALA A 88 -9.61 9.85 -4.11
CA ALA A 88 -10.71 9.61 -3.18
C ALA A 88 -10.78 10.70 -2.08
N ASN A 89 -9.64 11.15 -1.57
CA ASN A 89 -9.58 12.27 -0.63
C ASN A 89 -10.07 13.58 -1.25
N GLU A 90 -9.75 13.84 -2.52
CA GLU A 90 -10.23 15.02 -3.24
C GLU A 90 -11.76 15.01 -3.35
N ILE A 91 -12.35 13.90 -3.78
CA ILE A 91 -13.81 13.73 -3.86
C ILE A 91 -14.45 13.96 -2.48
N SER A 92 -13.92 13.36 -1.43
CA SER A 92 -14.39 13.57 -0.06
C SER A 92 -14.38 15.06 0.34
N ARG A 93 -13.35 15.81 -0.04
CA ARG A 93 -13.26 17.24 0.22
C ARG A 93 -14.28 18.05 -0.60
N LEU A 94 -14.52 17.68 -1.86
CA LEU A 94 -15.53 18.34 -2.70
C LEU A 94 -16.94 18.13 -2.16
N ILE A 95 -17.27 16.94 -1.68
CA ILE A 95 -18.54 16.65 -0.98
C ILE A 95 -18.66 17.53 0.27
N THR A 96 -17.62 17.58 1.10
CA THR A 96 -17.66 18.35 2.36
C THR A 96 -17.71 19.84 2.15
N LYS A 97 -17.17 20.37 1.06
CA LYS A 97 -17.33 21.77 0.64
C LYS A 97 -18.72 22.07 0.07
N GLY A 98 -19.49 21.05 -0.29
CA GLY A 98 -20.81 21.21 -0.94
C GLY A 98 -20.72 21.54 -2.43
N THR A 99 -19.55 21.31 -3.05
CA THR A 99 -19.30 21.59 -4.48
C THR A 99 -19.52 20.39 -5.39
N MET A 100 -19.80 19.21 -4.81
CA MET A 100 -20.07 17.97 -5.54
C MET A 100 -21.29 17.26 -4.96
N GLY A 101 -22.23 16.85 -5.81
CA GLY A 101 -23.38 16.03 -5.44
C GLY A 101 -23.01 14.56 -5.20
N LEU A 102 -23.91 13.81 -4.54
CA LEU A 102 -23.65 12.42 -4.17
C LEU A 102 -23.60 11.48 -5.38
N GLU A 103 -24.48 11.68 -6.36
CA GLU A 103 -24.50 10.87 -7.59
C GLU A 103 -23.20 11.07 -8.39
N GLU A 104 -22.77 12.31 -8.57
CA GLU A 104 -21.52 12.63 -9.25
C GLU A 104 -20.31 12.04 -8.50
N ALA A 105 -20.33 12.13 -7.17
CA ALA A 105 -19.29 11.56 -6.32
C ALA A 105 -19.22 10.04 -6.47
N LYS A 106 -20.38 9.36 -6.48
CA LYS A 106 -20.47 7.91 -6.68
C LYS A 106 -19.89 7.50 -8.02
N GLU A 107 -20.28 8.16 -9.11
CA GLU A 107 -19.78 7.87 -10.45
C GLU A 107 -18.25 8.05 -10.55
N LYS A 108 -17.73 9.14 -9.98
CA LYS A 108 -16.27 9.37 -9.97
C LYS A 108 -15.52 8.34 -9.14
N LEU A 109 -16.04 7.97 -7.95
CA LEU A 109 -15.44 6.93 -7.12
C LEU A 109 -15.47 5.56 -7.79
N GLU A 110 -16.55 5.21 -8.51
CA GLU A 110 -16.63 3.98 -9.30
C GLU A 110 -15.57 3.96 -10.41
N LYS A 111 -15.39 5.07 -11.12
CA LYS A 111 -14.32 5.21 -12.14
C LYS A 111 -12.93 5.02 -11.53
N ILE A 112 -12.65 5.64 -10.37
CA ILE A 112 -11.39 5.47 -9.66
C ILE A 112 -11.21 4.02 -9.20
N TYR A 113 -12.27 3.40 -8.68
CA TYR A 113 -12.23 2.03 -8.20
C TYR A 113 -11.84 1.05 -9.30
N VAL A 114 -12.50 1.13 -10.46
CA VAL A 114 -12.27 0.25 -11.61
C VAL A 114 -10.97 0.57 -12.36
N ALA A 115 -10.46 1.80 -12.24
CA ALA A 115 -9.25 2.21 -12.96
C ALA A 115 -8.06 1.31 -12.61
N LYS A 116 -7.60 0.54 -13.59
CA LYS A 116 -6.34 -0.21 -13.53
C LYS A 116 -5.23 0.70 -14.02
N ARG A 117 -4.34 1.13 -13.14
CA ARG A 117 -3.10 1.76 -13.54
C ARG A 117 -1.98 0.76 -13.37
N ASP A 118 -1.77 -0.03 -14.39
CA ASP A 118 -0.63 -0.93 -14.45
C ASP A 118 0.50 -0.22 -15.21
N SER A 119 1.50 0.24 -14.46
CA SER A 119 2.73 0.74 -15.09
C SER A 119 3.42 -0.43 -15.78
N SER A 120 3.96 -0.19 -16.98
CA SER A 120 4.68 -1.22 -17.71
C SER A 120 5.87 -1.75 -16.91
N LEU A 121 6.18 -3.04 -17.03
CA LEU A 121 7.32 -3.67 -16.34
C LEU A 121 8.64 -2.91 -16.57
N PRO A 122 8.98 -2.47 -17.82
CA PRO A 122 10.19 -1.69 -18.04
C PRO A 122 10.23 -0.38 -17.25
N PHE A 123 9.10 0.32 -17.15
CA PHE A 123 9.02 1.53 -16.35
C PHE A 123 9.24 1.28 -14.86
N LYS A 124 8.67 0.19 -14.32
CA LYS A 124 8.87 -0.21 -12.93
C LYS A 124 10.35 -0.58 -12.66
N GLY A 125 10.98 -1.34 -13.56
CA GLY A 125 12.39 -1.67 -13.48
C GLY A 125 13.29 -0.43 -13.53
N PHE A 126 12.99 0.53 -14.41
CA PHE A 126 13.71 1.80 -14.48
C PHE A 126 13.57 2.63 -13.18
N ALA A 127 12.35 2.69 -12.63
CA ALA A 127 12.13 3.37 -11.35
C ALA A 127 12.92 2.71 -10.21
N ALA A 128 12.93 1.37 -10.14
CA ALA A 128 13.70 0.61 -9.16
C ALA A 128 15.22 0.87 -9.31
N ALA A 129 15.74 0.98 -10.54
CA ALA A 129 17.13 1.34 -10.80
C ALA A 129 17.47 2.72 -10.24
N ILE A 130 16.61 3.73 -10.47
CA ILE A 130 16.82 5.08 -9.93
C ILE A 130 16.81 5.06 -8.40
N ILE A 131 15.87 4.32 -7.78
CA ILE A 131 15.82 4.19 -6.32
C ILE A 131 17.11 3.59 -5.80
N ALA A 132 17.59 2.47 -6.37
CA ALA A 132 18.82 1.80 -5.95
C ALA A 132 20.05 2.75 -6.05
N VAL A 133 20.22 3.45 -7.16
CA VAL A 133 21.32 4.42 -7.34
C VAL A 133 21.22 5.59 -6.37
N SER A 134 20.00 6.10 -6.13
CA SER A 134 19.77 7.18 -5.16
C SER A 134 20.15 6.77 -3.75
N PHE A 135 19.74 5.57 -3.32
CA PHE A 135 20.12 5.03 -2.02
C PHE A 135 21.63 4.71 -1.92
N LEU A 136 22.24 4.25 -2.99
CA LEU A 136 23.70 4.08 -3.05
C LEU A 136 24.42 5.41 -2.76
N TYR A 137 23.98 6.48 -3.42
CA TYR A 137 24.51 7.82 -3.19
C TYR A 137 24.29 8.31 -1.74
N LEU A 138 23.08 8.13 -1.20
CA LEU A 138 22.75 8.52 0.19
C LEU A 138 23.60 7.79 1.24
N GLN A 139 24.05 6.57 0.95
CA GLN A 139 24.91 5.78 1.84
C GLN A 139 26.40 6.07 1.63
N GLY A 140 26.76 7.03 0.80
CA GLY A 140 28.16 7.35 0.49
C GLY A 140 28.85 6.27 -0.35
N GLY A 141 28.08 5.50 -1.14
CA GLY A 141 28.62 4.49 -2.04
C GLY A 141 29.50 5.07 -3.15
N SER A 142 30.40 4.26 -3.67
CA SER A 142 31.31 4.65 -4.73
C SER A 142 30.65 4.73 -6.10
N LEU A 143 31.15 5.61 -6.97
CA LEU A 143 30.69 5.70 -8.37
C LEU A 143 30.88 4.40 -9.14
N VAL A 144 31.89 3.59 -8.77
CA VAL A 144 32.16 2.28 -9.41
C VAL A 144 31.04 1.27 -9.14
N ASP A 145 30.26 1.46 -8.05
CA ASP A 145 29.19 0.58 -7.63
C ASP A 145 27.86 0.86 -8.34
N ILE A 146 27.73 2.01 -9.04
CA ILE A 146 26.47 2.45 -9.65
C ILE A 146 25.90 1.43 -10.61
N ILE A 147 26.72 0.87 -11.50
CA ILE A 147 26.25 -0.08 -12.51
C ILE A 147 25.73 -1.35 -11.84
N THR A 148 26.46 -1.86 -10.84
CA THR A 148 26.06 -3.05 -10.09
C THR A 148 24.76 -2.82 -9.32
N ALA A 149 24.65 -1.71 -8.59
CA ALA A 149 23.44 -1.37 -7.84
C ALA A 149 22.22 -1.16 -8.75
N LEU A 150 22.40 -0.49 -9.90
CA LEU A 150 21.35 -0.30 -10.92
C LEU A 150 20.82 -1.64 -11.42
N LEU A 151 21.72 -2.55 -11.82
CA LEU A 151 21.33 -3.86 -12.34
C LEU A 151 20.72 -4.74 -11.24
N ALA A 152 21.32 -4.79 -10.06
CA ALA A 152 20.80 -5.57 -8.94
C ALA A 152 19.42 -5.10 -8.50
N GLY A 153 19.23 -3.80 -8.27
CA GLY A 153 17.96 -3.23 -7.85
C GLY A 153 16.85 -3.36 -8.90
N SER A 154 17.19 -3.09 -10.19
CA SER A 154 16.24 -3.22 -11.29
C SER A 154 15.81 -4.66 -11.51
N LEU A 155 16.74 -5.59 -11.70
CA LEU A 155 16.42 -6.99 -12.00
C LEU A 155 15.79 -7.70 -10.81
N GLY A 156 16.29 -7.44 -9.58
CA GLY A 156 15.70 -7.99 -8.37
C GLY A 156 14.25 -7.55 -8.19
N TYR A 157 13.96 -6.25 -8.36
CA TYR A 157 12.59 -5.74 -8.31
C TYR A 157 11.68 -6.36 -9.39
N LEU A 158 12.17 -6.50 -10.63
CA LEU A 158 11.39 -7.12 -11.71
C LEU A 158 11.05 -8.59 -11.41
N VAL A 159 11.97 -9.32 -10.79
CA VAL A 159 11.71 -10.70 -10.32
C VAL A 159 10.62 -10.72 -9.27
N VAL A 160 10.67 -9.84 -8.27
CA VAL A 160 9.61 -9.69 -7.26
C VAL A 160 8.27 -9.42 -7.93
N GLU A 161 8.18 -8.41 -8.80
CA GLU A 161 6.96 -8.01 -9.48
C GLU A 161 6.34 -9.14 -10.33
N ILE A 162 7.17 -9.91 -11.04
CA ILE A 162 6.72 -11.04 -11.87
C ILE A 162 6.22 -12.19 -10.99
N LEU A 163 6.92 -12.48 -9.89
CA LEU A 163 6.53 -13.56 -8.99
C LEU A 163 5.28 -13.22 -8.19
N ASP A 164 5.15 -11.99 -7.70
CA ASP A 164 3.98 -11.54 -6.97
C ASP A 164 2.71 -11.67 -7.82
N ARG A 165 2.77 -11.27 -9.09
CA ARG A 165 1.66 -11.45 -10.05
C ARG A 165 1.26 -12.91 -10.29
N LYS A 166 2.20 -13.86 -10.15
CA LYS A 166 1.95 -15.28 -10.43
C LYS A 166 1.59 -16.09 -9.19
N LEU A 167 2.27 -15.84 -8.09
CA LEU A 167 2.20 -16.69 -6.90
C LEU A 167 1.16 -16.22 -5.91
N HIS A 168 0.84 -14.91 -5.85
CA HIS A 168 -0.04 -14.30 -4.84
C HIS A 168 0.34 -14.74 -3.41
N ALA A 169 1.64 -14.98 -3.17
CA ALA A 169 2.20 -15.46 -1.91
C ALA A 169 3.02 -14.35 -1.27
N GLN A 170 2.78 -14.08 0.01
CA GLN A 170 3.56 -13.11 0.75
C GLN A 170 4.99 -13.62 0.98
N PHE A 171 5.97 -12.74 1.06
CA PHE A 171 7.41 -12.90 1.32
C PHE A 171 8.20 -13.80 0.36
N ILE A 172 7.60 -14.71 -0.37
CA ILE A 172 8.31 -15.58 -1.33
C ILE A 172 8.88 -14.78 -2.51
N PRO A 173 8.14 -13.86 -3.15
CA PRO A 173 8.69 -13.00 -4.18
C PRO A 173 9.89 -12.18 -3.70
N GLU A 174 9.80 -11.58 -2.51
CA GLU A 174 10.85 -10.75 -1.93
C GLU A 174 12.08 -11.56 -1.55
N PHE A 175 11.90 -12.77 -1.03
CA PHE A 175 13.00 -13.71 -0.77
C PHE A 175 13.76 -14.03 -2.07
N ILE A 176 13.06 -14.45 -3.13
CA ILE A 176 13.70 -14.81 -4.40
C ILE A 176 14.33 -13.59 -5.06
N GLY A 177 13.65 -12.43 -5.03
CA GLY A 177 14.19 -11.17 -5.53
C GLY A 177 15.48 -10.76 -4.83
N SER A 178 15.53 -10.93 -3.51
CA SER A 178 16.74 -10.62 -2.72
C SER A 178 17.89 -11.59 -2.97
N VAL A 179 17.62 -12.86 -3.24
CA VAL A 179 18.62 -13.82 -3.73
C VAL A 179 19.24 -13.33 -5.04
N VAL A 180 18.40 -12.88 -6.00
CA VAL A 180 18.88 -12.32 -7.28
C VAL A 180 19.70 -11.05 -7.06
N ILE A 181 19.25 -10.15 -6.19
CA ILE A 181 19.99 -8.94 -5.83
C ILE A 181 21.38 -9.30 -5.28
N ALA A 182 21.44 -10.22 -4.31
CA ALA A 182 22.70 -10.63 -3.68
C ALA A 182 23.65 -11.29 -4.69
N LEU A 183 23.15 -12.15 -5.58
CA LEU A 183 23.95 -12.78 -6.65
C LEU A 183 24.58 -11.73 -7.57
N ILE A 184 23.80 -10.75 -8.03
CA ILE A 184 24.30 -9.69 -8.91
C ILE A 184 25.30 -8.81 -8.16
N ALA A 185 25.01 -8.45 -6.91
CA ALA A 185 25.88 -7.62 -6.09
C ALA A 185 27.25 -8.27 -5.85
N VAL A 186 27.26 -9.56 -5.50
CA VAL A 186 28.49 -10.33 -5.30
C VAL A 186 29.28 -10.44 -6.60
N THR A 187 28.61 -10.81 -7.70
CA THR A 187 29.27 -10.91 -9.01
C THR A 187 29.86 -9.57 -9.45
N GLY A 188 29.11 -8.48 -9.28
CA GLY A 188 29.60 -7.14 -9.60
C GLY A 188 30.78 -6.71 -8.73
N HIS A 189 30.73 -7.00 -7.43
CA HIS A 189 31.82 -6.72 -6.51
C HIS A 189 33.08 -7.55 -6.82
N THR A 190 32.95 -8.81 -7.23
CA THR A 190 34.10 -9.63 -7.64
C THR A 190 34.75 -9.12 -8.92
N LEU A 191 33.99 -8.54 -9.84
CA LEU A 191 34.50 -7.91 -11.06
C LEU A 191 35.13 -6.54 -10.80
N VAL A 192 34.64 -5.79 -9.80
CA VAL A 192 35.11 -4.45 -9.40
C VAL A 192 35.31 -4.41 -7.89
N PRO A 193 36.44 -4.94 -7.37
CA PRO A 193 36.67 -5.08 -5.93
C PRO A 193 36.86 -3.75 -5.17
N GLN A 194 36.92 -2.62 -5.88
CA GLN A 194 37.11 -1.28 -5.30
C GLN A 194 35.85 -0.75 -4.61
N GLY A 195 34.69 -1.39 -4.85
CA GLY A 195 33.39 -1.02 -4.28
C GLY A 195 33.15 -1.65 -2.91
N ASN A 196 31.98 -1.32 -2.33
CA ASN A 196 31.51 -1.87 -1.05
C ASN A 196 30.30 -2.77 -1.25
N LEU A 197 30.49 -4.09 -1.09
CA LEU A 197 29.43 -5.09 -1.28
C LEU A 197 28.19 -4.82 -0.40
N ALA A 198 28.39 -4.47 0.88
CA ALA A 198 27.29 -4.20 1.79
C ALA A 198 26.45 -3.00 1.32
N THR A 199 27.11 -1.92 0.90
CA THR A 199 26.42 -0.72 0.39
C THR A 199 25.65 -1.02 -0.90
N ILE A 200 26.22 -1.82 -1.83
CA ILE A 200 25.53 -2.26 -3.04
C ILE A 200 24.26 -3.04 -2.69
N ILE A 201 24.36 -4.04 -1.81
CA ILE A 201 23.22 -4.88 -1.41
C ILE A 201 22.13 -4.03 -0.75
N ILE A 202 22.48 -3.22 0.25
CA ILE A 202 21.51 -2.38 0.98
C ILE A 202 20.80 -1.43 0.01
N ALA A 203 21.53 -0.75 -0.87
CA ALA A 203 20.93 0.15 -1.84
C ALA A 203 19.99 -0.58 -2.82
N SER A 204 20.38 -1.78 -3.27
CA SER A 204 19.63 -2.55 -4.27
C SER A 204 18.36 -3.19 -3.71
N VAL A 205 18.26 -3.47 -2.40
CA VAL A 205 17.04 -4.01 -1.78
C VAL A 205 16.01 -2.93 -1.47
N MET A 206 16.36 -1.65 -1.45
CA MET A 206 15.45 -0.56 -1.09
C MET A 206 14.15 -0.51 -1.89
N PRO A 207 14.13 -0.81 -3.22
CA PRO A 207 12.87 -0.84 -3.97
C PRO A 207 11.86 -1.89 -3.49
N ILE A 208 12.31 -2.95 -2.81
CA ILE A 208 11.46 -4.05 -2.34
C ILE A 208 11.16 -3.99 -0.82
N VAL A 209 11.78 -3.06 -0.10
CA VAL A 209 11.53 -2.86 1.34
C VAL A 209 10.10 -2.34 1.55
N PRO A 210 9.32 -2.92 2.49
CA PRO A 210 7.92 -2.56 2.72
C PRO A 210 7.75 -1.23 3.49
N GLY A 211 8.36 -0.13 3.00
CA GLY A 211 8.42 1.15 3.70
C GLY A 211 7.07 1.79 3.95
N VAL A 212 6.17 1.80 2.96
CA VAL A 212 4.80 2.35 3.11
C VAL A 212 4.00 1.53 4.13
N LEU A 213 4.16 0.21 4.13
CA LEU A 213 3.49 -0.66 5.10
C LEU A 213 3.94 -0.36 6.54
N ILE A 214 5.25 -0.16 6.75
CA ILE A 214 5.83 0.19 8.05
C ILE A 214 5.32 1.54 8.53
N THR A 215 5.36 2.56 7.67
CA THR A 215 4.90 3.92 8.04
C THR A 215 3.41 3.94 8.35
N ASN A 216 2.59 3.24 7.58
CA ASN A 216 1.15 3.14 7.84
C ASN A 216 0.84 2.35 9.12
N ALA A 217 1.63 1.30 9.44
CA ALA A 217 1.49 0.59 10.72
C ALA A 217 1.73 1.54 11.91
N ILE A 218 2.78 2.35 11.85
CA ILE A 218 3.07 3.33 12.89
C ILE A 218 1.94 4.38 13.01
N GLN A 219 1.39 4.84 11.90
CA GLN A 219 0.26 5.78 11.90
C GLN A 219 -0.99 5.15 12.51
N ASP A 220 -1.27 3.87 12.21
CA ASP A 220 -2.38 3.14 12.81
C ASP A 220 -2.20 2.97 14.33
N LEU A 221 -0.97 2.75 14.81
CA LEU A 221 -0.67 2.71 16.25
C LEU A 221 -1.01 4.03 16.93
N PHE A 222 -0.56 5.15 16.38
CA PHE A 222 -0.86 6.49 16.93
C PHE A 222 -2.35 6.85 16.81
N GLY A 223 -3.04 6.32 15.80
CA GLY A 223 -4.48 6.48 15.63
C GLY A 223 -5.33 5.57 16.53
N GLY A 224 -4.72 4.69 17.33
CA GLY A 224 -5.43 3.74 18.19
C GLY A 224 -5.96 2.49 17.47
N HIS A 225 -5.61 2.28 16.22
CA HIS A 225 -6.01 1.12 15.41
C HIS A 225 -5.09 -0.08 15.65
N MET A 226 -5.09 -0.61 16.87
CA MET A 226 -4.16 -1.67 17.31
C MET A 226 -4.20 -2.94 16.45
N LEU A 227 -5.38 -3.35 15.98
CA LEU A 227 -5.50 -4.52 15.09
C LEU A 227 -4.84 -4.28 13.73
N MET A 228 -4.97 -3.08 13.17
CA MET A 228 -4.33 -2.72 11.91
C MET A 228 -2.82 -2.60 12.08
N PHE A 229 -2.37 -1.94 13.15
CA PHE A 229 -0.96 -1.87 13.52
C PHE A 229 -0.34 -3.26 13.62
N THR A 230 -0.91 -4.15 14.42
CA THR A 230 -0.37 -5.51 14.65
C THR A 230 -0.28 -6.29 13.34
N THR A 231 -1.33 -6.27 12.53
CA THR A 231 -1.37 -7.02 11.27
C THR A 231 -0.35 -6.47 10.26
N LYS A 232 -0.30 -5.14 10.08
CA LYS A 232 0.65 -4.51 9.14
C LYS A 232 2.10 -4.67 9.61
N SER A 233 2.35 -4.58 10.92
CA SER A 233 3.69 -4.80 11.48
C SER A 233 4.16 -6.23 11.28
N LEU A 234 3.30 -7.22 11.48
CA LEU A 234 3.63 -8.61 11.24
C LEU A 234 3.91 -8.88 9.76
N GLU A 235 3.09 -8.33 8.86
CA GLU A 235 3.29 -8.42 7.41
C GLU A 235 4.64 -7.80 7.00
N ALA A 236 4.97 -6.60 7.50
CA ALA A 236 6.25 -5.94 7.25
C ALA A 236 7.44 -6.74 7.80
N LEU A 237 7.29 -7.34 8.99
CA LEU A 237 8.31 -8.16 9.63
C LEU A 237 8.62 -9.42 8.80
N VAL A 238 7.59 -10.13 8.37
CA VAL A 238 7.74 -11.36 7.56
C VAL A 238 8.40 -11.03 6.21
N THR A 239 7.99 -9.93 5.56
CA THR A 239 8.61 -9.48 4.30
C THR A 239 10.07 -9.11 4.51
N SER A 240 10.39 -8.33 5.56
CA SER A 240 11.77 -7.94 5.87
C SER A 240 12.65 -9.13 6.21
N PHE A 241 12.11 -10.12 6.95
CA PHE A 241 12.79 -11.38 7.21
C PHE A 241 13.06 -12.16 5.91
N GLY A 242 12.08 -12.21 4.99
CA GLY A 242 12.26 -12.83 3.67
C GLY A 242 13.41 -12.19 2.89
N ILE A 243 13.47 -10.85 2.87
CA ILE A 243 14.57 -10.11 2.23
C ILE A 243 15.92 -10.45 2.88
N GLY A 244 16.00 -10.39 4.20
CA GLY A 244 17.24 -10.70 4.94
C GLY A 244 17.69 -12.14 4.74
N ALA A 245 16.78 -13.10 4.77
CA ALA A 245 17.06 -14.52 4.53
C ALA A 245 17.56 -14.77 3.10
N GLY A 246 16.95 -14.11 2.10
CA GLY A 246 17.37 -14.22 0.70
C GLY A 246 18.81 -13.71 0.49
N VAL A 247 19.14 -12.54 1.01
CA VAL A 247 20.51 -11.99 0.97
C VAL A 247 21.48 -12.91 1.70
N SER A 248 21.14 -13.31 2.93
CA SER A 248 22.01 -14.15 3.77
C SER A 248 22.30 -15.51 3.15
N SER A 249 21.34 -16.09 2.43
CA SER A 249 21.51 -17.39 1.77
C SER A 249 22.66 -17.39 0.74
N ILE A 250 22.91 -16.25 0.10
CA ILE A 250 24.04 -16.10 -0.83
C ILE A 250 25.33 -15.75 -0.10
N LEU A 251 25.27 -14.86 0.91
CA LEU A 251 26.49 -14.46 1.64
C LEU A 251 27.12 -15.59 2.46
N ILE A 252 26.34 -16.59 2.87
CA ILE A 252 26.86 -17.78 3.58
C ILE A 252 27.62 -18.73 2.63
N LEU A 253 27.33 -18.68 1.32
CA LEU A 253 27.94 -19.55 0.31
C LEU A 253 29.29 -19.03 -0.20
N ILE A 254 29.69 -17.82 0.20
CA ILE A 254 30.92 -17.12 -0.22
C ILE A 254 31.90 -17.02 0.93
#